data_d4d637d237fb39807ebe96505494d59a
#
_entry.id   d4d637d237fb39807ebe96505494d59a
#
_cell.length_a   1.000
_cell.length_b   1.000
_cell.length_c   1.000
_cell.angle_alpha   90.00
_cell.angle_beta   90.00
_cell.angle_gamma   90.00
#
_symmetry.space_group_name_H-M   'P 1'
#
loop_
_entity.id
_entity.type
_entity.pdbx_description
1 polymer ?
#
loop_
_entity_poly.entity_id
_entity_poly.type
_entity_poly.pdbx_seq_one_letter_code
_entity_poly.pdbx_strand_id
1 'polypeptide(L)'
;MKGNALVTGAAGRLGKAMALHLADLGYNVAVHYMSSAIEAEEVVSLIKSKGQKAVSIQADLLKPKIVEELIPKAVKAIGGNLNVLINNASIFEYDNLNTSTLESWERHIGSNLQAPFFLTQIFSRQVPDISLDENNEPISHAVVINMID
;
A
#
# COMPACT_ATOMS: atom_id res chain seq x y z
N MET A 1 15.12 -3.11 -13.08
CA MET A 1 14.15 -2.56 -12.14
C MET A 1 12.76 -2.91 -12.65
N LYS A 2 11.94 -3.62 -11.88
CA LYS A 2 10.59 -4.05 -12.32
C LYS A 2 9.52 -2.97 -12.13
N GLY A 3 9.73 -1.99 -11.27
CA GLY A 3 8.76 -0.94 -11.00
C GLY A 3 8.75 -0.51 -9.53
N ASN A 4 7.71 0.18 -9.11
CA ASN A 4 7.54 0.69 -7.76
C ASN A 4 6.26 0.15 -7.13
N ALA A 5 6.32 -0.15 -5.84
CA ALA A 5 5.20 -0.67 -5.07
C ALA A 5 4.89 0.21 -3.85
N LEU A 6 3.63 0.27 -3.46
CA LEU A 6 3.19 0.73 -2.15
C LEU A 6 2.54 -0.42 -1.41
N VAL A 7 2.99 -0.68 -0.17
CA VAL A 7 2.39 -1.66 0.72
C VAL A 7 1.87 -0.94 1.97
N THR A 8 0.57 -0.99 2.21
CA THR A 8 -0.01 -0.41 3.43
C THR A 8 0.17 -1.34 4.62
N GLY A 9 0.45 -0.77 5.81
CA GLY A 9 0.74 -1.56 7.01
C GLY A 9 2.00 -2.42 6.88
N ALA A 10 3.02 -1.92 6.18
CA ALA A 10 4.21 -2.68 5.81
C ALA A 10 5.29 -2.75 6.90
N ALA A 11 5.08 -2.13 8.06
CA ALA A 11 6.05 -2.12 9.16
C ALA A 11 6.18 -3.48 9.88
N GLY A 12 5.19 -4.37 9.77
CA GLY A 12 5.20 -5.65 10.50
C GLY A 12 4.42 -6.78 9.82
N ARG A 13 4.55 -7.96 10.38
CA ARG A 13 3.82 -9.19 10.00
C ARG A 13 3.76 -9.42 8.47
N LEU A 14 2.56 -9.64 7.93
CA LEU A 14 2.37 -9.92 6.50
C LEU A 14 2.83 -8.77 5.61
N GLY A 15 2.56 -7.52 5.99
CA GLY A 15 2.97 -6.34 5.22
C GLY A 15 4.50 -6.26 5.06
N LYS A 16 5.26 -6.52 6.13
CA LYS A 16 6.74 -6.61 6.07
C LYS A 16 7.19 -7.72 5.12
N ALA A 17 6.60 -8.92 5.23
CA ALA A 17 6.97 -10.05 4.37
C ALA A 17 6.71 -9.74 2.89
N MET A 18 5.55 -9.16 2.56
CA MET A 18 5.23 -8.75 1.19
C MET A 18 6.16 -7.66 0.66
N ALA A 19 6.48 -6.64 1.48
CA ALA A 19 7.40 -5.58 1.10
C ALA A 19 8.82 -6.13 0.78
N LEU A 20 9.32 -7.04 1.62
CA LEU A 20 10.61 -7.69 1.41
C LEU A 20 10.61 -8.61 0.19
N HIS A 21 9.53 -9.35 -0.04
CA HIS A 21 9.39 -10.20 -1.21
C HIS A 21 9.33 -9.39 -2.52
N LEU A 22 8.62 -8.26 -2.53
CA LEU A 22 8.62 -7.35 -3.68
C LEU A 22 10.04 -6.82 -3.97
N ALA A 23 10.82 -6.52 -2.94
CA ALA A 23 12.21 -6.12 -3.11
C ALA A 23 13.08 -7.23 -3.71
N ASP A 24 12.88 -8.50 -3.29
CA ASP A 24 13.56 -9.68 -3.88
C ASP A 24 13.19 -9.86 -5.36
N LEU A 25 11.96 -9.49 -5.75
CA LEU A 25 11.52 -9.46 -7.14
C LEU A 25 12.04 -8.26 -7.94
N GLY A 26 12.76 -7.31 -7.32
CA GLY A 26 13.37 -6.16 -7.98
C GLY A 26 12.50 -4.88 -7.99
N TYR A 27 11.47 -4.80 -7.18
CA TYR A 27 10.66 -3.59 -7.01
C TYR A 27 11.27 -2.64 -5.98
N ASN A 28 11.17 -1.35 -6.23
CA ASN A 28 11.32 -0.35 -5.18
C ASN A 28 10.03 -0.32 -4.35
N VAL A 29 10.13 -0.04 -3.04
CA VAL A 29 8.96 -0.17 -2.16
C VAL A 29 8.78 1.07 -1.29
N ALA A 30 7.59 1.65 -1.34
CA ALA A 30 7.10 2.59 -0.34
C ALA A 30 6.45 1.81 0.81
N VAL A 31 7.01 1.94 1.99
CA VAL A 31 6.63 1.24 3.22
C VAL A 31 5.71 2.14 4.02
N HIS A 32 4.40 1.93 3.93
CA HIS A 32 3.46 2.72 4.71
C HIS A 32 3.30 2.16 6.12
N TYR A 33 3.20 3.06 7.09
CA TYR A 33 2.91 2.77 8.50
C TYR A 33 2.03 3.86 9.13
N MET A 34 1.37 3.55 10.25
CA MET A 34 0.61 4.52 11.03
C MET A 34 1.44 5.03 12.24
N SER A 35 1.88 4.13 13.12
CA SER A 35 2.58 4.45 14.38
C SER A 35 3.95 3.77 14.54
N SER A 36 4.21 2.70 13.83
CA SER A 36 5.41 1.85 13.95
C SER A 36 6.58 2.40 13.11
N ALA A 37 7.08 3.59 13.46
CA ALA A 37 8.12 4.27 12.70
C ALA A 37 9.47 3.52 12.71
N ILE A 38 9.86 2.97 13.84
CA ILE A 38 11.14 2.25 14.00
C ILE A 38 11.13 0.99 13.12
N GLU A 39 10.07 0.20 13.21
CA GLU A 39 9.90 -1.03 12.42
C GLU A 39 9.80 -0.73 10.91
N ALA A 40 9.18 0.39 10.54
CA ALA A 40 9.13 0.83 9.14
C ALA A 40 10.53 1.15 8.60
N GLU A 41 11.36 1.85 9.37
CA GLU A 41 12.75 2.15 8.98
C GLU A 41 13.64 0.90 8.93
N GLU A 42 13.41 -0.08 9.80
CA GLU A 42 14.06 -1.40 9.69
C GLU A 42 13.72 -2.08 8.36
N VAL A 43 12.43 -2.09 7.96
CA VAL A 43 12.01 -2.64 6.67
C VAL A 43 12.64 -1.91 5.51
N VAL A 44 12.66 -0.56 5.56
CA VAL A 44 13.35 0.27 4.55
C VAL A 44 14.83 -0.09 4.44
N SER A 45 15.52 -0.25 5.57
CA SER A 45 16.94 -0.64 5.60
C SER A 45 17.19 -2.01 5.00
N LEU A 46 16.32 -2.98 5.30
CA LEU A 46 16.39 -4.33 4.72
C LEU A 46 16.16 -4.31 3.21
N ILE A 47 15.21 -3.52 2.70
CA ILE A 47 14.97 -3.39 1.26
C ILE A 47 16.16 -2.75 0.57
N LYS A 48 16.75 -1.70 1.17
CA LYS A 48 17.95 -1.04 0.64
C LYS A 48 19.15 -1.99 0.58
N SER A 49 19.32 -2.88 1.57
CA SER A 49 20.40 -3.88 1.56
C SER A 49 20.25 -4.91 0.44
N LYS A 50 19.05 -5.07 -0.13
CA LYS A 50 18.76 -5.89 -1.32
C LYS A 50 19.01 -5.12 -2.65
N GLY A 51 19.51 -3.87 -2.59
CA GLY A 51 19.79 -3.05 -3.77
C GLY A 51 18.60 -2.30 -4.35
N GLN A 52 17.44 -2.30 -3.69
CA GLN A 52 16.26 -1.59 -4.13
C GLN A 52 16.09 -0.25 -3.39
N LYS A 53 15.40 0.72 -4.00
CA LYS A 53 15.00 1.94 -3.29
C LYS A 53 13.85 1.63 -2.34
N ALA A 54 13.87 2.23 -1.16
CA ALA A 54 12.77 2.18 -0.24
C ALA A 54 12.63 3.49 0.54
N VAL A 55 11.39 3.83 0.87
CA VAL A 55 11.02 5.00 1.69
C VAL A 55 9.94 4.60 2.66
N SER A 56 9.98 5.12 3.88
CA SER A 56 8.88 5.01 4.83
C SER A 56 7.91 6.18 4.66
N ILE A 57 6.61 5.92 4.80
CA ILE A 57 5.59 6.96 4.70
C ILE A 57 4.56 6.76 5.81
N GLN A 58 4.50 7.75 6.69
CA GLN A 58 3.48 7.78 7.73
C GLN A 58 2.15 8.29 7.17
N ALA A 59 1.06 7.55 7.42
CA ALA A 59 -0.29 8.02 7.13
C ALA A 59 -1.31 7.35 8.08
N ASP A 60 -2.32 8.11 8.47
CA ASP A 60 -3.49 7.60 9.19
C ASP A 60 -4.61 7.37 8.17
N LEU A 61 -4.90 6.10 7.87
CA LEU A 61 -5.89 5.72 6.86
C LEU A 61 -7.34 5.98 7.29
N LEU A 62 -7.58 6.36 8.55
CA LEU A 62 -8.89 6.82 9.01
C LEU A 62 -9.16 8.30 8.63
N LYS A 63 -8.15 9.00 8.09
CA LYS A 63 -8.27 10.41 7.71
C LYS A 63 -8.34 10.55 6.19
N PRO A 64 -9.52 10.86 5.61
CA PRO A 64 -9.72 10.89 4.15
C PRO A 64 -8.71 11.79 3.42
N LYS A 65 -8.40 12.97 3.94
CA LYS A 65 -7.40 13.88 3.34
C LYS A 65 -5.99 13.26 3.30
N ILE A 66 -5.62 12.48 4.32
CA ILE A 66 -4.32 11.80 4.37
C ILE A 66 -4.29 10.65 3.35
N VAL A 67 -5.41 9.92 3.20
CA VAL A 67 -5.56 8.87 2.17
C VAL A 67 -5.39 9.45 0.77
N GLU A 68 -6.00 10.61 0.48
CA GLU A 68 -5.87 11.29 -0.82
C GLU A 68 -4.41 11.65 -1.16
N GLU A 69 -3.61 11.97 -0.16
CA GLU A 69 -2.20 12.36 -0.33
C GLU A 69 -1.22 11.20 -0.38
N LEU A 70 -1.59 10.00 0.06
CA LEU A 70 -0.65 8.88 0.25
C LEU A 70 -0.02 8.41 -1.07
N ILE A 71 -0.83 8.18 -2.12
CA ILE A 71 -0.31 7.78 -3.43
C ILE A 71 0.59 8.86 -4.04
N PRO A 72 0.19 10.14 -4.13
CA PRO A 72 1.07 11.21 -4.60
C PRO A 72 2.38 11.33 -3.82
N LYS A 73 2.34 11.20 -2.49
CA LYS A 73 3.54 11.19 -1.64
C LYS A 73 4.45 10.01 -1.96
N ALA A 74 3.89 8.82 -2.13
CA ALA A 74 4.65 7.61 -2.47
C ALA A 74 5.33 7.75 -3.83
N VAL A 75 4.61 8.20 -4.86
CA VAL A 75 5.12 8.46 -6.21
C VAL A 75 6.29 9.45 -6.17
N LYS A 76 6.12 10.55 -5.46
CA LYS A 76 7.17 11.58 -5.31
C LYS A 76 8.40 11.05 -4.58
N ALA A 77 8.20 10.34 -3.46
CA ALA A 77 9.30 9.87 -2.61
C ALA A 77 10.09 8.72 -3.24
N ILE A 78 9.43 7.79 -3.93
CA ILE A 78 10.10 6.67 -4.61
C ILE A 78 10.72 7.08 -5.95
N GLY A 79 10.25 8.16 -6.55
CA GLY A 79 10.76 8.72 -7.79
C GLY A 79 10.15 8.14 -9.06
N GLY A 80 8.86 7.84 -9.08
CA GLY A 80 8.13 7.36 -10.25
C GLY A 80 6.79 6.73 -9.92
N ASN A 81 5.97 6.50 -10.94
CA ASN A 81 4.64 5.90 -10.79
C ASN A 81 4.71 4.52 -10.14
N LEU A 82 3.66 4.18 -9.40
CA LEU A 82 3.51 2.88 -8.78
C LEU A 82 2.90 1.88 -9.76
N ASN A 83 3.44 0.66 -9.77
CA ASN A 83 2.92 -0.47 -10.55
C ASN A 83 2.17 -1.47 -9.66
N VAL A 84 2.43 -1.45 -8.35
CA VAL A 84 1.81 -2.36 -7.39
C VAL A 84 1.26 -1.56 -6.22
N LEU A 85 0.00 -1.80 -5.88
CA LEU A 85 -0.62 -1.35 -4.64
C LEU A 85 -1.07 -2.58 -3.85
N ILE A 86 -0.55 -2.75 -2.62
CA ILE A 86 -1.05 -3.77 -1.70
C ILE A 86 -1.76 -3.09 -0.53
N ASN A 87 -3.07 -3.20 -0.51
CA ASN A 87 -3.93 -2.79 0.59
C ASN A 87 -3.91 -3.90 1.65
N ASN A 88 -2.98 -3.81 2.60
CA ASN A 88 -2.79 -4.79 3.66
C ASN A 88 -3.07 -4.22 5.06
N ALA A 89 -3.01 -2.89 5.24
CA ALA A 89 -3.35 -2.29 6.51
C ALA A 89 -4.81 -2.62 6.89
N SER A 90 -5.02 -3.11 8.07
CA SER A 90 -6.35 -3.38 8.63
C SER A 90 -6.43 -2.99 10.10
N ILE A 91 -7.63 -2.69 10.56
CA ILE A 91 -7.99 -2.61 11.98
C ILE A 91 -8.84 -3.83 12.28
N PHE A 92 -8.44 -4.55 13.32
CA PHE A 92 -9.24 -5.60 13.92
C PHE A 92 -9.38 -5.32 15.41
N GLU A 93 -10.58 -4.98 15.84
CA GLU A 93 -10.97 -4.80 17.25
C GLU A 93 -12.02 -5.86 17.56
N TYR A 94 -11.86 -6.52 18.72
CA TYR A 94 -12.77 -7.60 19.07
C TYR A 94 -14.15 -7.04 19.42
N ASP A 95 -15.11 -7.35 18.55
CA ASP A 95 -16.45 -6.81 18.63
C ASP A 95 -17.48 -7.86 18.23
N ASN A 96 -18.71 -7.71 18.66
CA ASN A 96 -19.85 -8.55 18.30
C ASN A 96 -21.13 -7.71 18.23
N LEU A 97 -22.23 -8.30 17.83
CA LEU A 97 -23.50 -7.58 17.65
C LEU A 97 -23.97 -6.81 18.91
N ASN A 98 -23.60 -7.26 20.11
CA ASN A 98 -24.00 -6.62 21.36
C ASN A 98 -23.01 -5.57 21.85
N THR A 99 -21.75 -5.59 21.36
CA THR A 99 -20.67 -4.70 21.82
C THR A 99 -20.28 -3.67 20.78
N SER A 100 -20.67 -3.84 19.52
CA SER A 100 -20.38 -2.90 18.44
C SER A 100 -20.94 -1.52 18.74
N THR A 101 -20.10 -0.51 18.54
CA THR A 101 -20.45 0.90 18.61
C THR A 101 -20.34 1.54 17.24
N LEU A 102 -20.95 2.70 17.04
CA LEU A 102 -20.77 3.46 15.80
C LEU A 102 -19.28 3.78 15.58
N GLU A 103 -18.54 4.11 16.62
CA GLU A 103 -17.12 4.41 16.53
C GLU A 103 -16.31 3.19 16.07
N SER A 104 -16.52 1.99 16.66
CA SER A 104 -15.84 0.77 16.22
C SER A 104 -16.19 0.42 14.78
N TRP A 105 -17.46 0.57 14.40
CA TRP A 105 -17.92 0.39 13.02
C TRP A 105 -17.21 1.34 12.04
N GLU A 106 -17.21 2.64 12.33
CA GLU A 106 -16.56 3.65 11.48
C GLU A 106 -15.06 3.37 11.31
N ARG A 107 -14.39 2.94 12.37
CA ARG A 107 -12.96 2.59 12.33
C ARG A 107 -12.70 1.38 11.43
N HIS A 108 -13.50 0.31 11.54
CA HIS A 108 -13.34 -0.88 10.71
C HIS A 108 -13.65 -0.58 9.24
N ILE A 109 -14.77 0.06 8.96
CA ILE A 109 -15.14 0.43 7.58
C ILE A 109 -14.15 1.44 7.00
N GLY A 110 -13.73 2.42 7.78
CA GLY A 110 -12.75 3.43 7.36
C GLY A 110 -11.42 2.82 6.94
N SER A 111 -10.87 1.93 7.77
CA SER A 111 -9.57 1.29 7.51
C SER A 111 -9.66 0.17 6.45
N ASN A 112 -10.65 -0.73 6.56
CA ASN A 112 -10.64 -2.00 5.85
C ASN A 112 -11.40 -1.95 4.51
N LEU A 113 -12.24 -0.93 4.30
CA LEU A 113 -13.01 -0.77 3.07
C LEU A 113 -12.81 0.60 2.42
N GLN A 114 -13.06 1.69 3.16
CA GLN A 114 -13.04 3.04 2.57
C GLN A 114 -11.64 3.44 2.10
N ALA A 115 -10.62 3.26 2.93
CA ALA A 115 -9.25 3.61 2.55
C ALA A 115 -8.74 2.79 1.35
N PRO A 116 -8.85 1.44 1.32
CA PRO A 116 -8.52 0.63 0.15
C PRO A 116 -9.23 1.06 -1.13
N PHE A 117 -10.52 1.40 -1.05
CA PHE A 117 -11.29 1.89 -2.20
C PHE A 117 -10.69 3.18 -2.77
N PHE A 118 -10.47 4.21 -1.95
CA PHE A 118 -9.95 5.48 -2.41
C PHE A 118 -8.47 5.39 -2.82
N LEU A 119 -7.66 4.60 -2.13
CA LEU A 119 -6.28 4.35 -2.56
C LEU A 119 -6.25 3.69 -3.94
N THR A 120 -7.11 2.71 -4.20
CA THR A 120 -7.25 2.07 -5.51
C THR A 120 -7.68 3.08 -6.58
N GLN A 121 -8.67 3.94 -6.28
CA GLN A 121 -9.13 4.97 -7.20
C GLN A 121 -8.01 5.98 -7.55
N ILE A 122 -7.25 6.43 -6.54
CA ILE A 122 -6.16 7.38 -6.77
C ILE A 122 -4.99 6.70 -7.51
N PHE A 123 -4.68 5.46 -7.14
CA PHE A 123 -3.67 4.65 -7.81
C PHE A 123 -4.00 4.47 -9.31
N SER A 124 -5.25 4.20 -9.66
CA SER A 124 -5.64 4.00 -11.07
C SER A 124 -5.39 5.23 -11.95
N ARG A 125 -5.47 6.44 -11.39
CA ARG A 125 -5.27 7.70 -12.13
C ARG A 125 -3.83 7.92 -12.60
N GLN A 126 -2.86 7.23 -12.02
CA GLN A 126 -1.45 7.34 -12.41
C GLN A 126 -0.97 6.17 -13.26
N VAL A 127 -1.82 5.17 -13.48
CA VAL A 127 -1.51 4.05 -14.37
C VAL A 127 -1.62 4.53 -15.82
N PRO A 128 -0.66 4.18 -16.71
CA PRO A 128 -0.76 4.51 -18.14
C PRO A 128 -2.00 3.92 -18.80
N ASP A 129 -2.41 4.53 -19.91
CA ASP A 129 -3.44 3.96 -20.78
C ASP A 129 -3.07 2.56 -21.24
N ILE A 130 -4.09 1.78 -21.58
CA ILE A 130 -3.91 0.41 -22.05
C ILE A 130 -3.07 0.41 -23.33
N SER A 131 -1.98 -0.35 -23.33
CA SER A 131 -1.24 -0.71 -24.53
C SER A 131 -1.52 -2.16 -24.91
N LEU A 132 -1.37 -2.50 -26.19
CA LEU A 132 -1.57 -3.85 -26.70
C LEU A 132 -0.20 -4.45 -27.04
N ASP A 133 -0.09 -5.77 -26.89
CA ASP A 133 1.06 -6.54 -27.34
C ASP A 133 1.00 -6.85 -28.86
N GLU A 134 1.94 -7.64 -29.35
CA GLU A 134 2.01 -8.07 -30.75
C GLU A 134 0.83 -8.94 -31.22
N ASN A 135 0.10 -9.54 -30.28
CA ASN A 135 -1.09 -10.36 -30.52
C ASN A 135 -2.38 -9.55 -30.36
N ASN A 136 -2.27 -8.22 -30.17
CA ASN A 136 -3.41 -7.31 -29.89
C ASN A 136 -4.12 -7.59 -28.57
N GLU A 137 -3.37 -8.13 -27.55
CA GLU A 137 -3.88 -8.37 -26.21
C GLU A 137 -3.43 -7.27 -25.24
N PRO A 138 -4.27 -6.91 -24.25
CA PRO A 138 -3.93 -5.85 -23.27
C PRO A 138 -2.72 -6.20 -22.42
N ILE A 139 -1.74 -5.30 -22.38
CA ILE A 139 -0.59 -5.42 -21.47
C ILE A 139 -0.97 -4.85 -20.11
N SER A 140 -0.80 -5.67 -19.04
CA SER A 140 -1.01 -5.23 -17.67
C SER A 140 0.16 -4.36 -17.19
N HIS A 141 -0.12 -3.09 -16.86
CA HIS A 141 0.87 -2.14 -16.35
C HIS A 141 0.87 -2.00 -14.84
N ALA A 142 -0.19 -2.44 -14.17
CA ALA A 142 -0.33 -2.29 -12.74
C ALA A 142 -1.24 -3.36 -12.12
N VAL A 143 -1.07 -3.61 -10.82
CA VAL A 143 -1.89 -4.54 -10.04
C VAL A 143 -2.25 -3.96 -8.68
N VAL A 144 -3.47 -4.20 -8.25
CA VAL A 144 -3.94 -3.94 -6.88
C VAL A 144 -4.24 -5.27 -6.20
N ILE A 145 -3.72 -5.44 -5.01
CA ILE A 145 -4.00 -6.61 -4.15
C ILE A 145 -4.68 -6.10 -2.88
N ASN A 146 -5.87 -6.59 -2.60
CA ASN A 146 -6.57 -6.33 -1.34
C ASN A 146 -6.46 -7.56 -0.44
N MET A 147 -5.85 -7.38 0.74
CA MET A 147 -5.87 -8.41 1.78
C MET A 147 -7.21 -8.32 2.50
N ILE A 148 -7.94 -9.42 2.50
CA ILE A 148 -9.28 -9.52 3.09
C ILE A 148 -9.17 -10.50 4.27
N ASP A 149 -9.67 -10.06 5.44
CA ASP A 149 -9.76 -10.89 6.66
C ASP A 149 -11.09 -11.66 6.68
#